data_fe3594f4fedda02a39d7cc802f611f20
#
_entry.id   fe3594f4fedda02a39d7cc802f611f20
#
_cell.length_a   1.000
_cell.length_b   1.000
_cell.length_c   1.000
_cell.angle_alpha   90.00
_cell.angle_beta   90.00
_cell.angle_gamma   90.00
#
_symmetry.space_group_name_H-M   'P 1'
#
loop_
_entity.id
_entity.type
_entity.pdbx_description
1 polymer ?
#
loop_
_entity_poly.entity_id
_entity_poly.type
_entity_poly.pdbx_seq_one_letter_code
_entity_poly.pdbx_strand_id
1 'polypeptide(L)'
;MKGLFIRRLPVLIALIIPLLGFSQDPPRPFKLAVAQMRVVGGDLETNLAHAGEMIAEAAEHGADVVLLPEAMDLGWTDPSALTRAEPVPEGLTATLLSTMARKHGVWVCSGLTEKDGETVYNAAVLINPEGEIVLLHRKINELDIGHPYYALGRQLSVCQTELGAIGVMICADASTGDHTIPKALAYMGADVILSPSAWAVPADHDNLKEPYGGTWTRAYKPVARDFRVWIASCSNVGWMTGGPWKGWRTIGCSMVIAPGGEEVLNAPYGVEADTILYVDIKPEPRPGQGTTWHNYWNKQRSAD
;
A
#
# COMPACT_ATOMS: atom_id res chain seq x y z
N MET A 1 -75.13 -29.88 -11.54
CA MET A 1 -73.76 -29.57 -11.85
C MET A 1 -73.17 -28.75 -10.68
N LYS A 2 -72.33 -29.37 -9.86
CA LYS A 2 -71.71 -28.74 -8.68
C LYS A 2 -70.27 -28.35 -9.09
N GLY A 3 -70.01 -27.03 -9.18
CA GLY A 3 -68.69 -26.50 -9.50
C GLY A 3 -67.72 -26.60 -8.30
N LEU A 4 -66.60 -27.22 -8.53
CA LEU A 4 -65.52 -27.45 -7.53
C LEU A 4 -64.61 -26.21 -7.59
N PHE A 5 -64.67 -25.33 -6.56
CA PHE A 5 -63.76 -24.19 -6.38
C PHE A 5 -62.44 -24.67 -5.76
N ILE A 6 -61.37 -24.82 -6.56
CA ILE A 6 -60.02 -25.08 -6.07
C ILE A 6 -59.44 -23.72 -5.59
N ARG A 7 -59.35 -23.56 -4.27
CA ARG A 7 -58.58 -22.47 -3.64
C ARG A 7 -57.09 -22.76 -3.81
N ARG A 8 -56.41 -21.94 -4.63
CA ARG A 8 -54.95 -21.92 -4.67
C ARG A 8 -54.43 -21.18 -3.43
N LEU A 9 -53.69 -21.88 -2.53
CA LEU A 9 -52.92 -21.26 -1.48
C LEU A 9 -51.68 -20.57 -2.13
N PRO A 10 -51.33 -19.35 -1.77
CA PRO A 10 -50.06 -18.77 -2.18
C PRO A 10 -48.93 -19.43 -1.39
N VAL A 11 -47.98 -20.07 -2.07
CA VAL A 11 -46.73 -20.53 -1.47
C VAL A 11 -45.84 -19.31 -1.25
N LEU A 12 -45.71 -18.90 0.00
CA LEU A 12 -44.78 -17.88 0.42
C LEU A 12 -43.38 -18.48 0.43
N ILE A 13 -42.59 -18.30 -0.64
CA ILE A 13 -41.17 -18.63 -0.64
C ILE A 13 -40.46 -17.57 0.22
N ALA A 14 -40.18 -17.91 1.46
CA ALA A 14 -39.31 -17.12 2.30
C ALA A 14 -37.87 -17.24 1.73
N LEU A 15 -37.41 -16.19 1.06
CA LEU A 15 -36.01 -16.05 0.70
C LEU A 15 -35.21 -15.90 2.00
N ILE A 16 -34.60 -16.97 2.47
CA ILE A 16 -33.59 -16.91 3.53
C ILE A 16 -32.35 -16.34 2.86
N ILE A 17 -32.19 -15.02 2.92
CA ILE A 17 -30.91 -14.36 2.65
C ILE A 17 -30.05 -14.73 3.87
N PRO A 18 -28.95 -15.50 3.71
CA PRO A 18 -28.02 -15.62 4.82
C PRO A 18 -27.51 -14.22 5.11
N LEU A 19 -27.83 -13.67 6.29
CA LEU A 19 -27.02 -12.61 6.87
C LEU A 19 -25.63 -13.24 7.02
N LEU A 20 -24.75 -12.95 6.06
CA LEU A 20 -23.32 -13.07 6.27
C LEU A 20 -22.99 -12.05 7.36
N GLY A 21 -23.19 -12.45 8.62
CA GLY A 21 -22.58 -11.79 9.74
C GLY A 21 -21.09 -11.84 9.47
N PHE A 22 -20.49 -10.69 9.20
CA PHE A 22 -19.05 -10.56 9.28
C PHE A 22 -18.68 -10.95 10.70
N SER A 23 -18.24 -12.20 10.90
CA SER A 23 -17.53 -12.57 12.11
C SER A 23 -16.29 -11.70 12.09
N GLN A 24 -16.29 -10.67 12.93
CA GLN A 24 -15.09 -9.88 13.16
C GLN A 24 -14.26 -10.62 14.19
N ASP A 25 -13.69 -11.73 13.78
CA ASP A 25 -12.57 -12.27 14.53
C ASP A 25 -11.49 -11.18 14.58
N PRO A 26 -10.83 -10.99 15.73
CA PRO A 26 -9.78 -9.99 15.83
C PRO A 26 -8.69 -10.32 14.77
N PRO A 27 -8.11 -9.29 14.11
CA PRO A 27 -7.10 -9.51 13.09
C PRO A 27 -5.93 -10.32 13.68
N ARG A 28 -5.48 -11.33 12.91
CA ARG A 28 -4.36 -12.15 13.34
C ARG A 28 -3.03 -11.42 13.16
N PRO A 29 -2.04 -11.67 14.03
CA PRO A 29 -0.67 -11.26 13.77
C PRO A 29 -0.14 -11.89 12.49
N PHE A 30 0.76 -11.17 11.79
CA PHE A 30 1.36 -11.64 10.56
C PHE A 30 2.79 -11.13 10.39
N LYS A 31 3.57 -11.82 9.58
CA LYS A 31 4.93 -11.41 9.24
C LYS A 31 4.91 -10.60 7.93
N LEU A 32 5.37 -9.36 8.01
CA LEU A 32 5.59 -8.48 6.86
C LEU A 32 7.04 -8.61 6.38
N ALA A 33 7.24 -8.90 5.10
CA ALA A 33 8.51 -8.74 4.41
C ALA A 33 8.53 -7.37 3.72
N VAL A 34 9.52 -6.54 4.05
CA VAL A 34 9.82 -5.27 3.39
C VAL A 34 10.93 -5.53 2.40
N ALA A 35 10.59 -5.67 1.13
CA ALA A 35 11.49 -6.03 0.05
C ALA A 35 12.10 -4.76 -0.58
N GLN A 36 13.15 -4.24 0.06
CA GLN A 36 13.92 -3.08 -0.42
C GLN A 36 14.70 -3.45 -1.68
N MET A 37 14.02 -3.43 -2.80
CA MET A 37 14.43 -3.98 -4.07
C MET A 37 15.26 -2.99 -4.89
N ARG A 38 16.28 -3.50 -5.61
CA ARG A 38 16.92 -2.73 -6.68
C ARG A 38 15.98 -2.61 -7.86
N VAL A 39 15.84 -1.37 -8.36
CA VAL A 39 15.06 -1.07 -9.57
C VAL A 39 15.96 -0.43 -10.61
N VAL A 40 15.94 -1.00 -11.81
CA VAL A 40 16.67 -0.49 -12.97
C VAL A 40 15.67 0.26 -13.88
N GLY A 41 15.87 1.57 -14.05
CA GLY A 41 14.93 2.39 -14.83
C GLY A 41 14.77 1.89 -16.25
N GLY A 42 13.55 1.62 -16.68
CA GLY A 42 13.16 1.13 -17.99
C GLY A 42 13.42 -0.35 -18.28
N ASP A 43 14.04 -1.10 -17.37
CA ASP A 43 14.33 -2.52 -17.56
C ASP A 43 13.26 -3.41 -16.89
N LEU A 44 12.08 -3.46 -17.54
CA LEU A 44 10.92 -4.20 -17.04
C LEU A 44 11.26 -5.67 -16.73
N GLU A 45 11.96 -6.33 -17.63
CA GLU A 45 12.24 -7.76 -17.56
C GLU A 45 13.12 -8.09 -16.33
N THR A 46 14.20 -7.33 -16.13
CA THR A 46 15.09 -7.48 -14.97
C THR A 46 14.34 -7.18 -13.68
N ASN A 47 13.55 -6.10 -13.64
CA ASN A 47 12.80 -5.71 -12.44
C ASN A 47 11.74 -6.75 -12.08
N LEU A 48 11.00 -7.27 -13.04
CA LEU A 48 9.98 -8.30 -12.82
C LEU A 48 10.59 -9.63 -12.34
N ALA A 49 11.71 -10.05 -12.94
CA ALA A 49 12.42 -11.25 -12.51
C ALA A 49 12.87 -11.11 -11.04
N HIS A 50 13.48 -9.98 -10.68
CA HIS A 50 13.95 -9.72 -9.33
C HIS A 50 12.80 -9.62 -8.32
N ALA A 51 11.70 -8.95 -8.66
CA ALA A 51 10.51 -8.92 -7.80
C ALA A 51 9.96 -10.33 -7.53
N GLY A 52 9.93 -11.18 -8.55
CA GLY A 52 9.53 -12.58 -8.42
C GLY A 52 10.43 -13.37 -7.47
N GLU A 53 11.75 -13.19 -7.57
CA GLU A 53 12.73 -13.82 -6.65
C GLU A 53 12.53 -13.35 -5.20
N MET A 54 12.37 -12.04 -4.99
CA MET A 54 12.16 -11.50 -3.64
C MET A 54 10.83 -11.98 -3.02
N ILE A 55 9.74 -12.08 -3.79
CA ILE A 55 8.47 -12.65 -3.30
C ILE A 55 8.67 -14.12 -2.89
N ALA A 56 9.35 -14.91 -3.71
CA ALA A 56 9.61 -16.32 -3.41
C ALA A 56 10.46 -16.48 -2.15
N GLU A 57 11.55 -15.72 -2.03
CA GLU A 57 12.44 -15.73 -0.84
C GLU A 57 11.67 -15.29 0.41
N ALA A 58 10.87 -14.22 0.34
CA ALA A 58 10.06 -13.76 1.46
C ALA A 58 9.09 -14.84 1.95
N ALA A 59 8.42 -15.52 1.03
CA ALA A 59 7.52 -16.62 1.35
C ALA A 59 8.23 -17.81 2.00
N GLU A 60 9.43 -18.19 1.52
CA GLU A 60 10.26 -19.24 2.11
C GLU A 60 10.67 -18.92 3.54
N HIS A 61 10.80 -17.63 3.87
CA HIS A 61 11.07 -17.16 5.23
C HIS A 61 9.80 -16.94 6.08
N GLY A 62 8.65 -17.38 5.56
CA GLY A 62 7.37 -17.39 6.27
C GLY A 62 6.68 -16.03 6.34
N ALA A 63 6.92 -15.15 5.37
CA ALA A 63 6.15 -13.91 5.26
C ALA A 63 4.70 -14.20 4.87
N ASP A 64 3.77 -13.51 5.51
CA ASP A 64 2.35 -13.49 5.12
C ASP A 64 2.07 -12.39 4.08
N VAL A 65 2.81 -11.28 4.18
CA VAL A 65 2.69 -10.10 3.31
C VAL A 65 4.06 -9.70 2.79
N VAL A 66 4.16 -9.43 1.49
CA VAL A 66 5.36 -8.87 0.85
C VAL A 66 5.04 -7.47 0.37
N LEU A 67 5.80 -6.48 0.84
CA LEU A 67 5.71 -5.09 0.40
C LEU A 67 6.88 -4.76 -0.51
N LEU A 68 6.58 -4.44 -1.77
CA LEU A 68 7.51 -4.02 -2.82
C LEU A 68 7.47 -2.50 -3.01
N PRO A 69 8.49 -1.87 -3.62
CA PRO A 69 8.57 -0.43 -3.75
C PRO A 69 7.66 0.18 -4.82
N GLU A 70 7.68 1.50 -4.93
CA GLU A 70 6.98 2.34 -5.90
C GLU A 70 7.56 2.15 -7.29
N ALA A 71 6.67 2.05 -8.32
CA ALA A 71 7.04 1.90 -9.73
C ALA A 71 8.16 0.88 -9.93
N MET A 72 8.04 -0.26 -9.23
CA MET A 72 9.11 -1.28 -9.19
C MET A 72 9.37 -1.91 -10.55
N ASP A 73 8.43 -1.78 -11.47
CA ASP A 73 8.49 -2.30 -12.84
C ASP A 73 9.38 -1.45 -13.77
N LEU A 74 9.16 -0.15 -13.83
CA LEU A 74 9.82 0.76 -14.80
C LEU A 74 10.72 1.79 -14.15
N GLY A 75 10.64 1.96 -12.82
CA GLY A 75 11.32 3.03 -12.10
C GLY A 75 10.56 4.36 -12.16
N TRP A 76 10.45 5.00 -11.00
CA TRP A 76 9.70 6.26 -10.86
C TRP A 76 10.30 7.36 -11.76
N THR A 77 9.44 8.01 -12.55
CA THR A 77 9.76 9.05 -13.55
C THR A 77 10.71 8.62 -14.68
N ASP A 78 10.95 7.32 -14.88
CA ASP A 78 11.66 6.88 -16.08
C ASP A 78 10.77 7.10 -17.31
N PRO A 79 11.33 7.63 -18.44
CA PRO A 79 10.57 7.88 -19.66
C PRO A 79 9.85 6.67 -20.24
N SER A 80 10.31 5.45 -19.95
CA SER A 80 9.66 4.21 -20.37
C SER A 80 8.21 4.09 -19.85
N ALA A 81 7.86 4.77 -18.76
CA ALA A 81 6.48 4.84 -18.28
C ALA A 81 5.48 5.25 -19.37
N LEU A 82 5.85 6.18 -20.25
CA LEU A 82 4.97 6.68 -21.31
C LEU A 82 4.74 5.67 -22.45
N THR A 83 5.61 4.66 -22.58
CA THR A 83 5.59 3.73 -23.73
C THR A 83 5.43 2.27 -23.33
N ARG A 84 5.74 1.91 -22.06
CA ARG A 84 5.75 0.53 -21.56
C ARG A 84 4.77 0.27 -20.43
N ALA A 85 4.07 1.31 -19.94
CA ALA A 85 2.99 1.11 -18.98
C ALA A 85 1.91 0.19 -19.54
N GLU A 86 1.40 -0.71 -18.71
CA GLU A 86 0.42 -1.72 -19.12
C GLU A 86 -0.84 -1.64 -18.24
N PRO A 87 -2.00 -2.17 -18.70
CA PRO A 87 -3.21 -2.12 -17.92
C PRO A 87 -3.15 -3.03 -16.68
N VAL A 88 -3.96 -2.69 -15.69
CA VAL A 88 -4.23 -3.54 -14.53
C VAL A 88 -5.68 -4.01 -14.65
N PRO A 89 -5.94 -5.34 -14.57
CA PRO A 89 -5.05 -6.43 -14.14
C PRO A 89 -4.28 -7.16 -15.27
N GLU A 90 -4.49 -6.85 -16.55
CA GLU A 90 -4.09 -7.70 -17.69
C GLU A 90 -2.61 -7.61 -18.05
N GLY A 91 -1.91 -6.54 -17.65
CA GLY A 91 -0.51 -6.31 -17.99
C GLY A 91 0.46 -7.31 -17.34
N LEU A 92 1.68 -7.40 -17.90
CA LEU A 92 2.71 -8.34 -17.45
C LEU A 92 3.05 -8.16 -15.96
N THR A 93 3.22 -6.91 -15.51
CA THR A 93 3.53 -6.61 -14.10
C THR A 93 2.44 -7.15 -13.17
N ALA A 94 1.18 -6.79 -13.42
CA ALA A 94 0.06 -7.23 -12.59
C ALA A 94 -0.13 -8.75 -12.64
N THR A 95 0.01 -9.36 -13.82
CA THR A 95 -0.09 -10.81 -14.02
C THR A 95 1.01 -11.56 -13.28
N LEU A 96 2.27 -11.08 -13.32
CA LEU A 96 3.38 -11.67 -12.58
C LEU A 96 3.10 -11.63 -11.07
N LEU A 97 2.79 -10.46 -10.53
CA LEU A 97 2.52 -10.27 -9.11
C LEU A 97 1.38 -11.16 -8.62
N SER A 98 0.27 -11.24 -9.36
CA SER A 98 -0.87 -12.12 -9.09
C SER A 98 -0.48 -13.60 -9.13
N THR A 99 0.35 -13.98 -10.09
CA THR A 99 0.86 -15.36 -10.21
C THR A 99 1.75 -15.73 -9.03
N MET A 100 2.65 -14.82 -8.62
CA MET A 100 3.56 -15.04 -7.49
C MET A 100 2.81 -15.08 -6.16
N ALA A 101 1.83 -14.17 -5.94
CA ALA A 101 0.97 -14.18 -4.77
C ALA A 101 0.26 -15.53 -4.62
N ARG A 102 -0.38 -16.00 -5.70
CA ARG A 102 -1.08 -17.31 -5.72
C ARG A 102 -0.14 -18.49 -5.54
N LYS A 103 1.00 -18.50 -6.24
CA LYS A 103 1.97 -19.60 -6.20
C LYS A 103 2.53 -19.81 -4.80
N HIS A 104 2.78 -18.72 -4.08
CA HIS A 104 3.41 -18.77 -2.76
C HIS A 104 2.41 -18.63 -1.60
N GLY A 105 1.14 -18.33 -1.87
CA GLY A 105 0.09 -18.19 -0.85
C GLY A 105 0.31 -16.98 0.05
N VAL A 106 0.83 -15.86 -0.49
CA VAL A 106 1.15 -14.65 0.26
C VAL A 106 0.39 -13.45 -0.29
N TRP A 107 0.12 -12.47 0.57
CA TRP A 107 -0.32 -11.15 0.16
C TRP A 107 0.84 -10.39 -0.49
N VAL A 108 0.57 -9.65 -1.56
CA VAL A 108 1.56 -8.79 -2.22
C VAL A 108 1.02 -7.38 -2.32
N CYS A 109 1.75 -6.41 -1.77
CA CYS A 109 1.53 -5.00 -2.01
C CYS A 109 2.70 -4.44 -2.83
N SER A 110 2.43 -3.84 -3.98
CA SER A 110 3.47 -3.37 -4.90
C SER A 110 3.08 -2.09 -5.59
N GLY A 111 4.03 -1.16 -5.73
CA GLY A 111 3.91 -0.06 -6.68
C GLY A 111 4.22 -0.51 -8.10
N LEU A 112 3.53 0.04 -9.07
CA LEU A 112 3.69 -0.24 -10.50
C LEU A 112 3.25 0.95 -11.35
N THR A 113 3.56 0.88 -12.65
CA THR A 113 3.14 1.89 -13.64
C THR A 113 1.93 1.36 -14.41
N GLU A 114 0.75 1.95 -14.14
CA GLU A 114 -0.52 1.54 -14.76
C GLU A 114 -0.83 2.38 -16.00
N LYS A 115 -1.38 1.74 -17.03
CA LYS A 115 -2.02 2.40 -18.17
C LYS A 115 -3.53 2.14 -18.15
N ASP A 116 -4.32 3.22 -18.14
CA ASP A 116 -5.79 3.16 -18.25
C ASP A 116 -6.22 4.02 -19.46
N GLY A 117 -6.61 3.36 -20.54
CA GLY A 117 -6.81 4.01 -21.84
C GLY A 117 -5.54 4.68 -22.33
N GLU A 118 -5.58 6.00 -22.50
CA GLU A 118 -4.41 6.81 -22.89
C GLU A 118 -3.68 7.43 -21.69
N THR A 119 -4.15 7.17 -20.48
CA THR A 119 -3.61 7.80 -19.27
C THR A 119 -2.68 6.84 -18.54
N VAL A 120 -1.56 7.36 -18.06
CA VAL A 120 -0.59 6.62 -17.26
C VAL A 120 -0.67 7.10 -15.81
N TYR A 121 -0.62 6.16 -14.87
CA TYR A 121 -0.66 6.42 -13.44
C TYR A 121 0.51 5.76 -12.72
N ASN A 122 1.02 6.44 -11.71
CA ASN A 122 1.80 5.84 -10.66
C ASN A 122 0.81 5.17 -9.70
N ALA A 123 0.77 3.85 -9.69
CA ALA A 123 -0.25 3.07 -9.00
C ALA A 123 0.36 2.05 -8.03
N ALA A 124 -0.46 1.54 -7.13
CA ALA A 124 -0.12 0.43 -6.25
C ALA A 124 -1.29 -0.54 -6.14
N VAL A 125 -0.98 -1.81 -6.08
CA VAL A 125 -1.95 -2.91 -5.94
C VAL A 125 -1.76 -3.64 -4.62
N LEU A 126 -2.86 -4.12 -4.05
CA LEU A 126 -2.88 -5.15 -3.01
C LEU A 126 -3.50 -6.40 -3.60
N ILE A 127 -2.78 -7.51 -3.53
CA ILE A 127 -3.14 -8.79 -4.13
C ILE A 127 -3.25 -9.82 -3.02
N ASN A 128 -4.34 -10.59 -3.01
CA ASN A 128 -4.57 -11.64 -2.02
C ASN A 128 -3.82 -12.94 -2.37
N PRO A 129 -3.74 -13.92 -1.45
CA PRO A 129 -3.10 -15.22 -1.70
C PRO A 129 -3.75 -16.06 -2.82
N GLU A 130 -4.96 -15.73 -3.25
CA GLU A 130 -5.64 -16.33 -4.42
C GLU A 130 -5.17 -15.68 -5.74
N GLY A 131 -4.35 -14.61 -5.66
CA GLY A 131 -3.85 -13.86 -6.80
C GLY A 131 -4.85 -12.84 -7.37
N GLU A 132 -5.85 -12.45 -6.59
CA GLU A 132 -6.83 -11.44 -6.97
C GLU A 132 -6.38 -10.06 -6.52
N ILE A 133 -6.45 -9.06 -7.38
CA ILE A 133 -6.22 -7.67 -7.03
C ILE A 133 -7.45 -7.15 -6.28
N VAL A 134 -7.32 -6.96 -4.98
CA VAL A 134 -8.42 -6.54 -4.09
C VAL A 134 -8.42 -5.04 -3.81
N LEU A 135 -7.32 -4.34 -4.12
CA LEU A 135 -7.23 -2.89 -4.04
C LEU A 135 -6.26 -2.37 -5.11
N LEU A 136 -6.68 -1.31 -5.80
CA LEU A 136 -5.86 -0.50 -6.69
C LEU A 136 -5.91 0.93 -6.18
N HIS A 137 -4.72 1.50 -5.90
CA HIS A 137 -4.55 2.91 -5.52
C HIS A 137 -3.71 3.61 -6.58
N ARG A 138 -4.19 4.75 -7.10
CA ARG A 138 -3.44 5.66 -7.97
C ARG A 138 -2.96 6.84 -7.13
N LYS A 139 -1.68 7.14 -7.18
CA LYS A 139 -1.05 8.19 -6.37
C LYS A 139 -1.79 9.52 -6.50
N ILE A 140 -2.14 10.11 -5.38
CA ILE A 140 -2.92 11.36 -5.32
C ILE A 140 -1.99 12.57 -5.25
N ASN A 141 -0.92 12.46 -4.47
CA ASN A 141 0.06 13.52 -4.28
C ASN A 141 1.37 13.20 -5.02
N GLU A 142 1.34 13.36 -6.34
CA GLU A 142 2.55 13.23 -7.14
C GLU A 142 3.42 14.49 -7.05
N LEU A 143 4.74 14.32 -7.10
CA LEU A 143 5.65 15.46 -7.16
C LEU A 143 5.56 16.14 -8.54
N ASP A 144 5.81 17.45 -8.60
CA ASP A 144 5.73 18.24 -9.84
C ASP A 144 6.51 17.63 -11.00
N ILE A 145 7.68 17.05 -10.72
CA ILE A 145 8.51 16.37 -11.73
C ILE A 145 7.91 15.07 -12.25
N GLY A 146 6.94 14.49 -11.55
CA GLY A 146 6.19 13.29 -11.96
C GLY A 146 5.01 13.61 -12.88
N HIS A 147 4.46 14.83 -12.85
CA HIS A 147 3.29 15.22 -13.64
C HIS A 147 3.42 15.03 -15.15
N PRO A 148 4.61 15.17 -15.79
CA PRO A 148 4.76 14.82 -17.21
C PRO A 148 4.58 13.34 -17.53
N TYR A 149 4.65 12.46 -16.53
CA TYR A 149 4.59 11.00 -16.69
C TYR A 149 3.27 10.43 -16.18
N TYR A 150 2.71 10.99 -15.08
CA TYR A 150 1.61 10.38 -14.35
C TYR A 150 0.47 11.36 -14.11
N ALA A 151 -0.74 10.89 -14.37
CA ALA A 151 -1.95 11.56 -13.94
C ALA A 151 -2.22 11.29 -12.43
N LEU A 152 -2.99 12.17 -11.81
CA LEU A 152 -3.31 12.07 -10.38
C LEU A 152 -4.49 11.13 -10.11
N GLY A 153 -4.36 10.30 -9.08
CA GLY A 153 -5.44 9.54 -8.47
C GLY A 153 -6.47 10.44 -7.78
N ARG A 154 -7.67 9.89 -7.52
CA ARG A 154 -8.79 10.64 -6.92
C ARG A 154 -9.55 9.86 -5.87
N GLN A 155 -9.08 8.68 -5.49
CA GLN A 155 -9.78 7.79 -4.58
C GLN A 155 -8.83 7.21 -3.53
N LEU A 156 -9.34 7.02 -2.32
CA LEU A 156 -8.69 6.27 -1.26
C LEU A 156 -9.53 5.05 -0.94
N SER A 157 -8.89 3.95 -0.62
CA SER A 157 -9.55 2.69 -0.29
C SER A 157 -8.84 1.98 0.86
N VAL A 158 -9.63 1.24 1.64
CA VAL A 158 -9.17 0.33 2.68
C VAL A 158 -9.81 -1.01 2.42
N CYS A 159 -9.01 -2.08 2.37
CA CYS A 159 -9.47 -3.44 2.15
C CYS A 159 -9.56 -4.18 3.48
N GLN A 160 -10.71 -4.82 3.75
CA GLN A 160 -10.86 -5.72 4.91
C GLN A 160 -10.27 -7.09 4.56
N THR A 161 -9.38 -7.56 5.42
CA THR A 161 -8.71 -8.86 5.27
C THR A 161 -8.71 -9.61 6.61
N GLU A 162 -8.32 -10.87 6.61
CA GLU A 162 -8.10 -11.63 7.85
C GLU A 162 -6.91 -11.13 8.66
N LEU A 163 -6.04 -10.31 8.04
CA LEU A 163 -4.89 -9.65 8.68
C LEU A 163 -5.25 -8.30 9.30
N GLY A 164 -6.50 -7.86 9.13
CA GLY A 164 -7.00 -6.55 9.51
C GLY A 164 -7.33 -5.69 8.29
N ALA A 165 -7.71 -4.46 8.53
CA ALA A 165 -8.01 -3.49 7.49
C ALA A 165 -6.70 -2.89 6.94
N ILE A 166 -6.41 -3.12 5.66
CA ILE A 166 -5.19 -2.64 5.00
C ILE A 166 -5.52 -1.45 4.10
N GLY A 167 -4.88 -0.31 4.37
CA GLY A 167 -4.85 0.86 3.50
C GLY A 167 -3.57 0.90 2.66
N VAL A 168 -3.65 1.50 1.48
CA VAL A 168 -2.49 1.70 0.60
C VAL A 168 -2.36 3.18 0.25
N MET A 169 -1.14 3.70 0.33
CA MET A 169 -0.74 5.02 -0.18
C MET A 169 0.60 4.88 -0.89
N ILE A 170 1.04 5.89 -1.65
CA ILE A 170 2.33 5.84 -2.36
C ILE A 170 3.19 7.03 -1.93
N CYS A 171 4.34 6.76 -1.30
CA CYS A 171 5.44 7.70 -1.09
C CYS A 171 4.96 9.10 -0.62
N ALA A 172 4.98 10.10 -1.50
CA ALA A 172 4.62 11.48 -1.22
C ALA A 172 3.15 11.70 -0.82
N ASP A 173 2.26 10.72 -0.98
CA ASP A 173 0.92 10.76 -0.40
C ASP A 173 0.96 11.02 1.12
N ALA A 174 2.01 10.52 1.79
CA ALA A 174 2.21 10.73 3.22
C ALA A 174 2.51 12.17 3.59
N SER A 175 3.04 12.97 2.67
CA SER A 175 3.47 14.35 2.91
C SER A 175 2.45 15.41 2.50
N THR A 176 1.23 15.02 2.14
CA THR A 176 0.12 15.97 1.93
C THR A 176 -0.07 16.86 3.16
N GLY A 177 -0.48 18.11 2.94
CA GLY A 177 -0.64 19.08 4.01
C GLY A 177 -1.33 18.49 5.23
N ASP A 178 -0.72 18.62 6.40
CA ASP A 178 -1.16 18.03 7.68
C ASP A 178 -1.36 16.50 7.64
N HIS A 179 -0.65 15.79 6.75
CA HIS A 179 -0.72 14.33 6.58
C HIS A 179 -2.15 13.84 6.31
N THR A 180 -2.90 14.55 5.47
CA THR A 180 -4.32 14.30 5.22
C THR A 180 -4.59 12.90 4.69
N ILE A 181 -3.77 12.37 3.76
CA ILE A 181 -4.00 11.05 3.15
C ILE A 181 -3.82 9.92 4.17
N PRO A 182 -2.69 9.78 4.88
CA PRO A 182 -2.57 8.72 5.89
C PRO A 182 -3.60 8.87 7.02
N LYS A 183 -3.96 10.09 7.44
CA LYS A 183 -5.05 10.31 8.39
C LYS A 183 -6.40 9.84 7.84
N ALA A 184 -6.70 10.13 6.58
CA ALA A 184 -7.94 9.68 5.94
C ALA A 184 -8.03 8.14 5.91
N LEU A 185 -6.95 7.44 5.52
CA LEU A 185 -6.90 5.97 5.57
C LEU A 185 -7.13 5.45 6.98
N ALA A 186 -6.52 6.07 8.00
CA ALA A 186 -6.73 5.72 9.38
C ALA A 186 -8.19 5.96 9.83
N TYR A 187 -8.81 7.08 9.44
CA TYR A 187 -10.25 7.33 9.68
C TYR A 187 -11.17 6.35 8.95
N MET A 188 -10.78 5.89 7.75
CA MET A 188 -11.49 4.85 7.00
C MET A 188 -11.37 3.46 7.64
N GLY A 189 -10.52 3.34 8.65
CA GLY A 189 -10.45 2.13 9.45
C GLY A 189 -9.22 1.27 9.22
N ALA A 190 -8.17 1.75 8.53
CA ALA A 190 -6.95 0.98 8.35
C ALA A 190 -6.28 0.61 9.67
N ASP A 191 -5.97 -0.67 9.87
CA ASP A 191 -5.12 -1.18 10.95
C ASP A 191 -3.65 -1.12 10.56
N VAL A 192 -3.39 -1.26 9.24
CA VAL A 192 -2.07 -1.21 8.62
C VAL A 192 -2.14 -0.36 7.36
N ILE A 193 -1.19 0.55 7.19
CA ILE A 193 -1.01 1.32 5.95
C ILE A 193 0.30 0.86 5.30
N LEU A 194 0.21 0.36 4.07
CA LEU A 194 1.35 -0.04 3.26
C LEU A 194 1.67 1.08 2.26
N SER A 195 2.95 1.44 2.14
CA SER A 195 3.41 2.56 1.34
C SER A 195 4.59 2.16 0.44
N PRO A 196 4.34 1.67 -0.78
CA PRO A 196 5.37 1.65 -1.81
C PRO A 196 6.00 3.02 -1.99
N SER A 197 7.33 3.11 -2.05
CA SER A 197 8.09 4.37 -2.10
C SER A 197 9.30 4.28 -3.02
N ALA A 198 9.78 5.44 -3.47
CA ALA A 198 11.01 5.60 -4.26
C ALA A 198 11.77 6.83 -3.74
N TRP A 199 12.44 6.66 -2.62
CA TRP A 199 13.13 7.76 -1.95
C TRP A 199 14.48 8.02 -2.57
N ALA A 200 14.67 9.20 -3.12
CA ALA A 200 15.85 9.56 -3.86
C ALA A 200 16.56 10.80 -3.31
N VAL A 201 17.86 10.84 -3.52
CA VAL A 201 18.74 11.95 -3.16
C VAL A 201 19.68 12.28 -4.31
N PRO A 202 20.23 13.49 -4.39
CA PRO A 202 21.31 13.84 -5.31
C PRO A 202 22.52 12.91 -5.14
N ALA A 203 23.31 12.74 -6.22
CA ALA A 203 24.48 11.86 -6.20
C ALA A 203 25.52 12.21 -5.13
N ASP A 204 25.63 13.48 -4.77
CA ASP A 204 26.57 14.03 -3.80
C ASP A 204 26.01 14.10 -2.36
N HIS A 205 24.79 13.62 -2.12
CA HIS A 205 24.21 13.64 -0.79
C HIS A 205 25.08 12.85 0.22
N ASP A 206 25.41 13.48 1.32
CA ASP A 206 26.21 12.90 2.40
C ASP A 206 25.30 12.51 3.57
N ASN A 207 24.93 11.24 3.63
CA ASN A 207 24.02 10.71 4.66
C ASN A 207 24.59 10.76 6.09
N LEU A 208 25.91 10.95 6.26
CA LEU A 208 26.51 11.11 7.59
C LEU A 208 26.28 12.54 8.11
N LYS A 209 26.27 13.53 7.22
CA LYS A 209 25.98 14.93 7.57
C LYS A 209 24.51 15.24 7.64
N GLU A 210 23.74 14.62 6.74
CA GLU A 210 22.31 14.83 6.62
C GLU A 210 21.60 13.46 6.54
N PRO A 211 21.39 12.79 7.69
CA PRO A 211 20.73 11.47 7.71
C PRO A 211 19.35 11.48 7.09
N TYR A 212 19.12 10.61 6.10
CA TYR A 212 17.84 10.50 5.42
C TYR A 212 16.78 9.84 6.32
N GLY A 213 15.52 10.17 6.08
CA GLY A 213 14.37 9.56 6.77
C GLY A 213 13.58 10.52 7.65
N GLY A 214 14.16 11.63 8.09
CA GLY A 214 13.53 12.58 9.01
C GLY A 214 12.19 13.15 8.52
N THR A 215 12.01 13.34 7.21
CA THR A 215 10.73 13.78 6.63
C THR A 215 9.65 12.74 6.81
N TRP A 216 9.97 11.46 6.59
CA TRP A 216 9.03 10.35 6.68
C TRP A 216 8.66 10.04 8.12
N THR A 217 9.62 10.06 9.05
CA THR A 217 9.32 9.86 10.47
C THR A 217 8.41 10.97 11.00
N ARG A 218 8.57 12.23 10.56
CA ARG A 218 7.66 13.32 10.90
C ARG A 218 6.25 13.12 10.35
N ALA A 219 6.12 12.48 9.17
CA ALA A 219 4.83 12.19 8.57
C ALA A 219 4.14 10.98 9.22
N TYR A 220 4.88 9.91 9.50
CA TYR A 220 4.30 8.64 9.92
C TYR A 220 4.05 8.55 11.42
N LYS A 221 5.02 8.97 12.27
CA LYS A 221 4.93 8.77 13.73
C LYS A 221 3.68 9.40 14.37
N PRO A 222 3.28 10.64 14.04
CA PRO A 222 2.06 11.21 14.61
C PRO A 222 0.81 10.42 14.22
N VAL A 223 0.69 10.02 12.95
CA VAL A 223 -0.47 9.25 12.47
C VAL A 223 -0.52 7.88 13.12
N ALA A 224 0.62 7.16 13.14
CA ALA A 224 0.71 5.85 13.76
C ALA A 224 0.28 5.89 15.23
N ARG A 225 0.78 6.86 16.00
CA ARG A 225 0.47 7.03 17.41
C ARG A 225 -0.98 7.43 17.66
N ASP A 226 -1.46 8.46 16.96
CA ASP A 226 -2.75 9.08 17.26
C ASP A 226 -3.93 8.20 16.81
N PHE A 227 -3.72 7.35 15.81
CA PHE A 227 -4.73 6.43 15.28
C PHE A 227 -4.48 4.96 15.61
N ARG A 228 -3.39 4.63 16.29
CA ARG A 228 -3.01 3.25 16.64
C ARG A 228 -2.89 2.36 15.41
N VAL A 229 -2.27 2.87 14.34
CA VAL A 229 -2.11 2.20 13.05
C VAL A 229 -0.64 1.90 12.76
N TRP A 230 -0.37 0.72 12.18
CA TRP A 230 0.93 0.40 11.63
C TRP A 230 1.14 1.15 10.32
N ILE A 231 2.34 1.69 10.09
CA ILE A 231 2.72 2.27 8.80
C ILE A 231 4.03 1.64 8.36
N ALA A 232 3.99 0.95 7.21
CA ALA A 232 5.16 0.34 6.60
C ALA A 232 5.43 0.96 5.24
N SER A 233 6.66 1.44 5.04
CA SER A 233 7.10 2.01 3.77
C SER A 233 8.29 1.22 3.24
N CYS A 234 8.21 0.81 1.96
CA CYS A 234 9.25 0.10 1.24
C CYS A 234 9.76 0.96 0.10
N SER A 235 11.03 1.36 0.17
CA SER A 235 11.67 2.17 -0.87
C SER A 235 12.68 1.34 -1.65
N ASN A 236 12.77 1.58 -2.96
CA ASN A 236 13.74 0.93 -3.83
C ASN A 236 15.16 1.48 -3.62
N VAL A 237 16.14 0.79 -4.22
CA VAL A 237 17.54 1.22 -4.32
C VAL A 237 18.01 1.19 -5.78
N GLY A 238 19.03 1.96 -6.09
CA GLY A 238 19.66 1.97 -7.41
C GLY A 238 19.94 3.37 -7.94
N TRP A 239 20.48 3.44 -9.15
CA TRP A 239 20.71 4.70 -9.84
C TRP A 239 19.52 5.05 -10.73
N MET A 240 19.07 6.28 -10.71
CA MET A 240 18.07 6.80 -11.64
C MET A 240 18.74 7.04 -12.99
N THR A 241 18.43 6.20 -13.97
CA THR A 241 19.06 6.19 -15.30
C THR A 241 18.37 7.09 -16.31
N GLY A 242 17.10 7.49 -16.03
CA GLY A 242 16.25 8.32 -16.87
C GLY A 242 15.53 9.42 -16.08
N GLY A 243 14.74 10.20 -16.80
CA GLY A 243 13.87 11.22 -16.22
C GLY A 243 14.56 12.48 -15.68
N PRO A 244 13.79 13.32 -14.97
CA PRO A 244 14.27 14.62 -14.48
C PRO A 244 15.41 14.52 -13.46
N TRP A 245 15.46 13.42 -12.69
CA TRP A 245 16.48 13.16 -11.68
C TRP A 245 17.53 12.15 -12.15
N LYS A 246 17.75 12.06 -13.45
CA LYS A 246 18.85 11.22 -13.99
C LYS A 246 20.17 11.53 -13.27
N GLY A 247 20.81 10.48 -12.77
CA GLY A 247 22.04 10.58 -11.98
C GLY A 247 21.83 10.74 -10.49
N TRP A 248 20.59 10.88 -10.01
CA TRP A 248 20.25 10.73 -8.59
C TRP A 248 20.27 9.26 -8.19
N ARG A 249 20.13 9.01 -6.90
CA ARG A 249 20.15 7.66 -6.30
C ARG A 249 18.87 7.42 -5.54
N THR A 250 18.18 6.32 -5.79
CA THR A 250 17.24 5.77 -4.82
C THR A 250 18.04 5.00 -3.77
N ILE A 251 17.70 5.18 -2.49
CA ILE A 251 18.64 4.91 -1.38
C ILE A 251 18.07 3.97 -0.32
N GLY A 252 16.91 3.38 -0.56
CA GLY A 252 16.28 2.51 0.43
C GLY A 252 15.80 3.26 1.66
N CYS A 253 16.35 2.98 2.82
CA CYS A 253 15.89 3.48 4.12
C CYS A 253 14.43 3.12 4.42
N SER A 254 13.94 2.02 3.87
CA SER A 254 12.60 1.52 4.15
C SER A 254 12.35 1.45 5.64
N MET A 255 11.14 1.79 6.09
CA MET A 255 10.86 1.90 7.52
C MET A 255 9.50 1.34 7.91
N VAL A 256 9.40 0.89 9.16
CA VAL A 256 8.12 0.48 9.75
C VAL A 256 7.94 1.20 11.08
N ILE A 257 6.78 1.83 11.24
CA ILE A 257 6.36 2.54 12.45
C ILE A 257 5.22 1.77 13.11
N ALA A 258 5.41 1.42 14.37
CA ALA A 258 4.41 0.74 15.19
C ALA A 258 3.32 1.72 15.70
N PRO A 259 2.15 1.22 16.18
CA PRO A 259 1.04 2.03 16.66
C PRO A 259 1.36 3.00 17.81
N GLY A 260 2.46 2.79 18.54
CA GLY A 260 2.98 3.73 19.55
C GLY A 260 3.78 4.90 18.96
N GLY A 261 4.09 4.85 17.66
CA GLY A 261 4.98 5.80 16.98
C GLY A 261 6.46 5.40 17.04
N GLU A 262 6.78 4.21 17.55
CA GLU A 262 8.14 3.67 17.54
C GLU A 262 8.53 3.23 16.14
N GLU A 263 9.76 3.54 15.74
CA GLU A 263 10.38 3.06 14.52
C GLU A 263 10.99 1.67 14.81
N VAL A 264 10.29 0.62 14.39
CA VAL A 264 10.69 -0.76 14.67
C VAL A 264 11.53 -1.39 13.59
N LEU A 265 11.60 -0.77 12.42
CA LEU A 265 12.51 -1.13 11.34
C LEU A 265 13.00 0.14 10.63
N ASN A 266 14.30 0.18 10.38
CA ASN A 266 14.95 1.15 9.50
C ASN A 266 15.96 0.39 8.66
N ALA A 267 15.70 0.29 7.36
CA ALA A 267 16.51 -0.47 6.42
C ALA A 267 17.80 0.28 6.05
N PRO A 268 18.84 -0.42 5.58
CA PRO A 268 20.10 0.20 5.23
C PRO A 268 19.96 1.22 4.08
N TYR A 269 20.81 2.24 4.13
CA TYR A 269 20.95 3.29 3.14
C TYR A 269 21.95 2.90 2.04
N GLY A 270 21.62 3.16 0.79
CA GLY A 270 22.57 3.11 -0.34
C GLY A 270 22.03 2.37 -1.56
N VAL A 271 22.65 2.61 -2.71
CA VAL A 271 22.24 2.03 -4.01
C VAL A 271 22.44 0.52 -4.08
N GLU A 272 23.31 -0.02 -3.22
CA GLU A 272 23.61 -1.46 -3.14
C GLU A 272 22.87 -2.13 -1.97
N ALA A 273 22.00 -1.42 -1.29
CA ALA A 273 21.30 -1.90 -0.10
C ALA A 273 20.04 -2.72 -0.46
N ASP A 274 20.12 -3.54 -1.50
CA ASP A 274 19.11 -4.50 -1.92
C ASP A 274 18.98 -5.59 -0.84
N THR A 275 17.79 -5.76 -0.25
CA THR A 275 17.59 -6.69 0.87
C THR A 275 16.12 -6.89 1.20
N ILE A 276 15.80 -7.99 1.88
CA ILE A 276 14.50 -8.22 2.48
C ILE A 276 14.63 -8.16 4.01
N LEU A 277 13.77 -7.40 4.64
CA LEU A 277 13.71 -7.24 6.09
C LEU A 277 12.33 -7.68 6.59
N TYR A 278 12.27 -8.25 7.78
CA TYR A 278 11.05 -8.87 8.32
C TYR A 278 10.62 -8.19 9.60
N VAL A 279 9.31 -7.97 9.75
CA VAL A 279 8.68 -7.41 10.95
C VAL A 279 7.42 -8.20 11.28
N ASP A 280 7.25 -8.58 12.53
CA ASP A 280 5.99 -9.14 13.01
C ASP A 280 5.01 -7.99 13.29
N ILE A 281 3.95 -7.94 12.49
CA ILE A 281 2.86 -6.98 12.63
C ILE A 281 1.79 -7.58 13.52
N LYS A 282 1.42 -6.82 14.53
CA LYS A 282 0.32 -7.17 15.43
C LYS A 282 -0.68 -6.02 15.44
N PRO A 283 -1.76 -6.12 14.66
CA PRO A 283 -2.80 -5.10 14.69
C PRO A 283 -3.35 -4.90 16.11
N GLU A 284 -3.56 -3.65 16.49
CA GLU A 284 -4.05 -3.31 17.84
C GLU A 284 -5.47 -2.76 17.76
N PRO A 285 -6.26 -2.92 18.85
CA PRO A 285 -7.55 -2.26 18.94
C PRO A 285 -7.40 -0.75 18.76
N ARG A 286 -8.15 -0.18 17.84
CA ARG A 286 -8.12 1.24 17.55
C ARG A 286 -9.00 2.03 18.52
N PRO A 287 -8.69 3.32 18.77
CA PRO A 287 -9.62 4.22 19.45
C PRO A 287 -10.96 4.22 18.74
N GLY A 288 -12.05 4.28 19.52
CA GLY A 288 -13.39 4.41 18.95
C GLY A 288 -13.46 5.62 18.03
N GLN A 289 -13.97 5.41 16.83
CA GLN A 289 -14.15 6.48 15.85
C GLN A 289 -15.54 7.10 15.96
N GLY A 290 -15.62 8.35 15.53
CA GLY A 290 -16.86 9.11 15.58
C GLY A 290 -16.94 10.00 16.82
N THR A 291 -17.80 10.99 16.74
CA THR A 291 -18.05 11.96 17.80
C THR A 291 -19.45 11.76 18.32
N THR A 292 -19.58 11.45 19.62
CA THR A 292 -20.88 11.57 20.26
C THR A 292 -21.20 13.05 20.44
N TRP A 293 -22.28 13.53 19.83
CA TRP A 293 -22.69 14.92 19.88
C TRP A 293 -22.89 15.44 21.31
N HIS A 294 -23.36 14.58 22.17
CA HIS A 294 -23.48 14.85 23.61
C HIS A 294 -22.13 15.16 24.27
N ASN A 295 -21.09 14.38 24.00
CA ASN A 295 -19.75 14.63 24.54
C ASN A 295 -19.13 15.91 24.01
N TYR A 296 -19.40 16.25 22.75
CA TYR A 296 -18.99 17.52 22.15
C TYR A 296 -19.58 18.70 22.90
N TRP A 297 -20.90 18.72 23.13
CA TRP A 297 -21.58 19.79 23.87
C TRP A 297 -21.12 19.91 25.32
N ASN A 298 -20.87 18.81 25.98
CA ASN A 298 -20.39 18.83 27.39
C ASN A 298 -18.99 19.43 27.48
N LYS A 299 -18.11 19.16 26.51
CA LYS A 299 -16.78 19.78 26.47
C LYS A 299 -16.85 21.28 26.21
N GLN A 300 -17.74 21.75 25.36
CA GLN A 300 -17.92 23.18 25.08
C GLN A 300 -18.42 23.93 26.32
N ARG A 301 -19.38 23.36 27.07
CA ARG A 301 -19.94 23.97 28.28
C ARG A 301 -18.99 23.97 29.49
N SER A 302 -17.98 23.12 29.50
CA SER A 302 -16.98 23.08 30.57
C SER A 302 -15.74 23.96 30.27
N ALA A 303 -15.69 24.58 29.10
CA ALA A 303 -14.62 25.47 28.67
C ALA A 303 -14.98 26.98 28.84
N ASP A 304 -16.28 27.26 29.16
CA ASP A 304 -16.80 28.58 29.52
C ASP A 304 -16.91 28.67 31.07
#